data_80d3a628894a9f3549951c43d20a27f9
#
_entry.id   80d3a628894a9f3549951c43d20a27f9
#
_cell.length_a   1.000
_cell.length_b   1.000
_cell.length_c   1.000
_cell.angle_alpha   90.00
_cell.angle_beta   90.00
_cell.angle_gamma   90.00
#
_symmetry.space_group_name_H-M   'P 1'
#
loop_
_entity.id
_entity.type
_entity.pdbx_description
1 polymer ?
#
loop_
_entity_poly.entity_id
_entity_poly.type
_entity_poly.pdbx_seq_one_letter_code
_entity_poly.pdbx_strand_id
1 'polypeptide(L)'
;MKLRTLCLAAAGLLLLGSCAKEEAESFDKFEDMALEAWMQQHRPELLKNYQSDGGYYVDVLDAGDMEAAPISDTVCWVSFDFSGRDLSGNIILTRRADEAHQVGSFTKYTRYVPYYRYCGERFSGSLIEGTYLAMRNTLHLDPDYVAAHPERNLPTELRLREGSQVVLYMPSRVVGSGGVSGDGGYEGQSGYTLDARRPFIVTMTICDTVKNPLEHEGREVDEFCKTHNGGLKMYD
;
A
#
# COMPACT_ATOMS: atom_id res chain seq x y z
N MET A 1 -40.48 43.27 -36.98
CA MET A 1 -40.44 41.79 -36.70
C MET A 1 -39.04 41.22 -36.52
N LYS A 2 -37.97 41.83 -37.02
CA LYS A 2 -36.59 41.23 -36.96
C LYS A 2 -35.90 41.31 -35.57
N LEU A 3 -36.22 42.29 -34.74
CA LEU A 3 -35.53 42.48 -33.44
C LEU A 3 -36.02 41.49 -32.37
N ARG A 4 -37.30 41.16 -32.35
CA ARG A 4 -37.88 40.18 -31.37
C ARG A 4 -37.40 38.75 -31.61
N THR A 5 -37.17 38.37 -32.87
CA THR A 5 -36.65 37.05 -33.24
C THR A 5 -35.17 36.90 -32.86
N LEU A 6 -34.40 38.01 -32.95
CA LEU A 6 -32.98 38.02 -32.55
C LEU A 6 -32.80 37.88 -31.05
N CYS A 7 -33.65 38.53 -30.24
CA CYS A 7 -33.62 38.41 -28.78
C CYS A 7 -34.02 37.01 -28.28
N LEU A 8 -34.97 36.33 -28.94
CA LEU A 8 -35.35 34.97 -28.61
C LEU A 8 -34.25 33.96 -28.95
N ALA A 9 -33.53 34.15 -30.06
CA ALA A 9 -32.41 33.30 -30.43
C ALA A 9 -31.21 33.47 -29.47
N ALA A 10 -30.93 34.70 -29.01
CA ALA A 10 -29.87 34.98 -28.05
C ALA A 10 -30.20 34.39 -26.64
N ALA A 11 -31.47 34.46 -26.23
CA ALA A 11 -31.91 33.87 -24.96
C ALA A 11 -31.84 32.34 -24.99
N GLY A 12 -32.15 31.71 -26.12
CA GLY A 12 -32.03 30.28 -26.32
C GLY A 12 -30.57 29.77 -26.25
N LEU A 13 -29.62 30.53 -26.79
CA LEU A 13 -28.19 30.22 -26.73
C LEU A 13 -27.60 30.34 -25.32
N LEU A 14 -28.11 31.26 -24.51
CA LEU A 14 -27.68 31.44 -23.12
C LEU A 14 -28.19 30.32 -22.20
N LEU A 15 -29.34 29.72 -22.53
CA LEU A 15 -29.87 28.56 -21.75
C LEU A 15 -29.14 27.27 -22.09
N LEU A 16 -28.59 27.09 -23.27
CA LEU A 16 -27.82 25.91 -23.64
C LEU A 16 -26.38 25.93 -23.06
N GLY A 17 -25.85 27.12 -22.74
CA GLY A 17 -24.53 27.25 -22.08
C GLY A 17 -24.55 27.00 -20.57
N SER A 18 -25.73 27.00 -19.94
CA SER A 18 -25.87 26.80 -18.48
C SER A 18 -25.88 25.35 -18.06
N CYS A 19 -26.16 24.41 -18.96
CA CYS A 19 -26.17 22.97 -18.63
C CYS A 19 -24.80 22.26 -18.78
N ALA A 20 -23.75 22.99 -19.17
CA ALA A 20 -22.42 22.39 -19.43
C ALA A 20 -21.44 22.55 -18.27
N LYS A 21 -21.90 22.94 -17.09
CA LYS A 21 -21.08 22.99 -15.86
C LYS A 21 -21.67 22.15 -14.73
N GLU A 22 -22.13 20.96 -15.00
CA GLU A 22 -21.93 19.89 -14.07
C GLU A 22 -20.44 19.54 -14.20
N GLU A 23 -19.63 20.00 -13.27
CA GLU A 23 -18.29 19.46 -13.10
C GLU A 23 -18.51 17.96 -12.96
N ALA A 24 -18.08 17.20 -13.97
CA ALA A 24 -18.02 15.75 -13.84
C ALA A 24 -17.16 15.51 -12.58
N GLU A 25 -17.81 15.13 -11.49
CA GLU A 25 -17.09 14.81 -10.26
C GLU A 25 -15.99 13.83 -10.63
N SER A 26 -14.77 14.09 -10.18
CA SER A 26 -13.63 13.28 -10.61
C SER A 26 -13.89 11.85 -10.14
N PHE A 27 -13.52 10.87 -10.96
CA PHE A 27 -13.66 9.46 -10.57
C PHE A 27 -12.98 9.14 -9.23
N ASP A 28 -11.94 9.90 -8.90
CA ASP A 28 -11.22 9.80 -7.62
C ASP A 28 -12.14 10.13 -6.44
N LYS A 29 -13.01 11.13 -6.59
CA LYS A 29 -13.97 11.50 -5.54
C LYS A 29 -15.02 10.40 -5.34
N PHE A 30 -15.50 9.77 -6.40
CA PHE A 30 -16.42 8.64 -6.28
C PHE A 30 -15.77 7.43 -5.62
N GLU A 31 -14.50 7.19 -5.93
CA GLU A 31 -13.73 6.10 -5.32
C GLU A 31 -13.52 6.35 -3.82
N ASP A 32 -13.15 7.59 -3.45
CA ASP A 32 -13.02 7.97 -2.04
C ASP A 32 -14.32 7.80 -1.27
N MET A 33 -15.43 8.27 -1.84
CA MET A 33 -16.76 8.11 -1.24
C MET A 33 -17.16 6.64 -1.10
N ALA A 34 -16.83 5.80 -2.10
CA ALA A 34 -17.10 4.37 -2.05
C ALA A 34 -16.26 3.67 -0.97
N LEU A 35 -14.98 4.01 -0.87
CA LEU A 35 -14.11 3.50 0.18
C LEU A 35 -14.59 3.94 1.57
N GLU A 36 -14.89 5.22 1.74
CA GLU A 36 -15.39 5.75 3.02
C GLU A 36 -16.70 5.08 3.43
N ALA A 37 -17.66 4.93 2.51
CA ALA A 37 -18.93 4.26 2.78
C ALA A 37 -18.71 2.79 3.20
N TRP A 38 -17.78 2.10 2.52
CA TRP A 38 -17.41 0.74 2.89
C TRP A 38 -16.78 0.69 4.28
N MET A 39 -15.87 1.62 4.60
CA MET A 39 -15.23 1.73 5.92
C MET A 39 -16.28 1.99 7.02
N GLN A 40 -17.22 2.91 6.79
CA GLN A 40 -18.32 3.20 7.72
C GLN A 40 -19.17 1.96 8.03
N GLN A 41 -19.36 1.10 7.04
CA GLN A 41 -20.18 -0.12 7.20
C GLN A 41 -19.41 -1.27 7.85
N HIS A 42 -18.11 -1.45 7.53
CA HIS A 42 -17.36 -2.67 7.86
C HIS A 42 -16.26 -2.42 8.91
N ARG A 43 -15.73 -1.21 9.00
CA ARG A 43 -14.60 -0.86 9.87
C ARG A 43 -14.75 0.55 10.46
N PRO A 44 -15.90 0.86 11.08
CA PRO A 44 -16.19 2.22 11.60
C PRO A 44 -15.13 2.71 12.61
N GLU A 45 -14.50 1.80 13.34
CA GLU A 45 -13.45 2.09 14.32
C GLU A 45 -12.17 2.67 13.70
N LEU A 46 -11.98 2.48 12.37
CA LEU A 46 -10.79 2.96 11.66
C LEU A 46 -10.99 4.31 10.96
N LEU A 47 -12.18 4.89 10.99
CA LEU A 47 -12.47 6.13 10.27
C LEU A 47 -11.56 7.29 10.68
N LYS A 48 -11.16 7.33 11.96
CA LYS A 48 -10.24 8.34 12.48
C LYS A 48 -8.75 7.99 12.25
N ASN A 49 -8.45 6.79 11.79
CA ASN A 49 -7.10 6.35 11.42
C ASN A 49 -6.79 6.67 9.94
N TYR A 50 -7.44 7.68 9.37
CA TYR A 50 -7.16 8.15 8.03
C TYR A 50 -5.83 8.89 7.97
N GLN A 51 -4.95 8.48 7.07
CA GLN A 51 -3.64 9.09 6.86
C GLN A 51 -3.73 10.08 5.70
N SER A 52 -3.88 11.37 6.01
CA SER A 52 -4.09 12.43 5.01
C SER A 52 -2.95 12.55 4.00
N ASP A 53 -1.71 12.31 4.45
CA ASP A 53 -0.51 12.40 3.62
C ASP A 53 -0.42 11.26 2.59
N GLY A 54 -1.10 10.15 2.85
CA GLY A 54 -1.12 8.98 1.99
C GLY A 54 -2.46 8.70 1.33
N GLY A 55 -3.55 9.30 1.82
CA GLY A 55 -4.90 9.11 1.29
C GLY A 55 -5.48 7.72 1.54
N TYR A 56 -5.14 7.06 2.65
CA TYR A 56 -5.59 5.71 3.01
C TYR A 56 -5.94 5.61 4.50
N TYR A 57 -6.71 4.57 4.88
CA TYR A 57 -6.94 4.20 6.27
C TYR A 57 -5.98 3.09 6.69
N VAL A 58 -5.62 3.06 7.97
CA VAL A 58 -4.69 2.05 8.53
C VAL A 58 -5.27 1.35 9.74
N ASP A 59 -5.13 0.02 9.78
CA ASP A 59 -5.29 -0.83 10.96
C ASP A 59 -3.91 -1.39 11.31
N VAL A 60 -3.39 -1.09 12.49
CA VAL A 60 -2.12 -1.62 12.96
C VAL A 60 -2.39 -2.85 13.80
N LEU A 61 -2.00 -4.02 13.28
CA LEU A 61 -2.17 -5.30 13.97
C LEU A 61 -1.05 -5.56 14.97
N ASP A 62 0.17 -5.09 14.64
CA ASP A 62 1.36 -5.20 15.48
C ASP A 62 2.27 -3.99 15.23
N ALA A 63 2.78 -3.39 16.31
CA ALA A 63 3.70 -2.26 16.22
C ALA A 63 5.12 -2.68 15.77
N GLY A 64 5.45 -3.95 15.87
CA GLY A 64 6.77 -4.50 15.62
C GLY A 64 7.69 -4.41 16.84
N ASP A 65 8.93 -4.79 16.64
CA ASP A 65 9.96 -4.71 17.68
C ASP A 65 10.31 -3.26 18.01
N MET A 66 9.81 -2.75 19.13
CA MET A 66 10.01 -1.36 19.55
C MET A 66 11.48 -1.03 19.87
N GLU A 67 12.35 -2.01 20.03
CA GLU A 67 13.80 -1.83 20.18
C GLU A 67 14.52 -1.73 18.83
N ALA A 68 13.90 -2.23 17.76
CA ALA A 68 14.45 -2.11 16.42
C ALA A 68 14.34 -0.68 15.87
N ALA A 69 15.31 -0.28 15.05
CA ALA A 69 15.29 1.02 14.41
C ALA A 69 14.12 1.13 13.42
N PRO A 70 13.33 2.22 13.45
CA PRO A 70 12.25 2.41 12.48
C PRO A 70 12.80 2.66 11.08
N ILE A 71 11.99 2.35 10.07
CA ILE A 71 12.29 2.68 8.67
C ILE A 71 12.53 4.19 8.57
N SER A 72 13.66 4.57 7.98
CA SER A 72 14.16 5.96 7.92
C SER A 72 15.03 6.17 6.69
N ASP A 73 15.60 7.36 6.51
CA ASP A 73 16.50 7.63 5.40
C ASP A 73 17.82 6.83 5.46
N THR A 74 18.18 6.36 6.64
CA THR A 74 19.38 5.55 6.86
C THR A 74 19.10 4.05 6.97
N VAL A 75 17.87 3.66 7.38
CA VAL A 75 17.41 2.27 7.45
C VAL A 75 16.27 2.15 6.45
N CYS A 76 16.61 2.02 5.19
CA CYS A 76 15.69 2.17 4.07
C CYS A 76 15.62 0.96 3.13
N TRP A 77 16.32 -0.11 3.43
CA TRP A 77 16.14 -1.39 2.76
C TRP A 77 15.22 -2.26 3.60
N VAL A 78 14.07 -2.60 3.04
CA VAL A 78 12.98 -3.27 3.74
C VAL A 78 12.66 -4.58 3.06
N SER A 79 12.68 -5.65 3.83
CA SER A 79 12.14 -6.95 3.45
C SER A 79 10.73 -7.06 4.02
N PHE A 80 9.73 -7.31 3.17
CA PHE A 80 8.34 -7.38 3.60
C PHE A 80 7.54 -8.40 2.80
N ASP A 81 6.53 -8.92 3.44
CA ASP A 81 5.50 -9.78 2.86
C ASP A 81 4.20 -9.01 2.72
N PHE A 82 3.42 -9.27 1.68
CA PHE A 82 2.14 -8.61 1.50
C PHE A 82 1.13 -9.45 0.70
N SER A 83 -0.15 -9.14 0.93
CA SER A 83 -1.29 -9.64 0.19
C SER A 83 -2.26 -8.50 -0.10
N GLY A 84 -2.72 -8.38 -1.34
CA GLY A 84 -3.70 -7.41 -1.80
C GLY A 84 -5.04 -8.07 -2.11
N ARG A 85 -6.13 -7.46 -1.64
CA ARG A 85 -7.50 -7.95 -1.81
C ARG A 85 -8.42 -6.84 -2.29
N ASP A 86 -9.48 -7.19 -3.01
CA ASP A 86 -10.58 -6.27 -3.23
C ASP A 86 -11.42 -6.07 -1.95
N LEU A 87 -12.37 -5.13 -1.97
CA LEU A 87 -13.26 -4.90 -0.84
C LEU A 87 -14.23 -6.07 -0.56
N SER A 88 -14.33 -7.03 -1.48
CA SER A 88 -15.10 -8.28 -1.29
C SER A 88 -14.28 -9.40 -0.66
N GLY A 89 -12.96 -9.17 -0.44
CA GLY A 89 -12.03 -10.11 0.17
C GLY A 89 -11.34 -11.05 -0.82
N ASN A 90 -11.59 -10.92 -2.14
CA ASN A 90 -10.90 -11.74 -3.13
C ASN A 90 -9.42 -11.32 -3.23
N ILE A 91 -8.52 -12.29 -3.22
CA ILE A 91 -7.09 -12.06 -3.41
C ILE A 91 -6.86 -11.59 -4.85
N ILE A 92 -6.32 -10.38 -5.01
CA ILE A 92 -5.95 -9.79 -6.30
C ILE A 92 -4.47 -9.94 -6.55
N LEU A 93 -3.67 -9.78 -5.50
CA LEU A 93 -2.23 -9.75 -5.56
C LEU A 93 -1.66 -10.38 -4.30
N THR A 94 -0.70 -11.30 -4.42
CA THR A 94 -0.07 -11.88 -3.24
C THR A 94 1.39 -12.25 -3.52
N ARG A 95 2.22 -12.15 -2.50
CA ARG A 95 3.57 -12.69 -2.47
C ARG A 95 3.68 -13.92 -1.58
N ARG A 96 2.55 -14.44 -1.09
CA ARG A 96 2.47 -15.62 -0.26
C ARG A 96 2.19 -16.84 -1.11
N ALA A 97 3.04 -17.86 -0.98
CA ALA A 97 2.95 -19.07 -1.78
C ALA A 97 1.63 -19.82 -1.55
N ASP A 98 1.17 -19.89 -0.30
CA ASP A 98 -0.08 -20.52 0.09
C ASP A 98 -1.31 -19.83 -0.51
N GLU A 99 -1.36 -18.51 -0.47
CA GLU A 99 -2.43 -17.74 -1.12
C GLU A 99 -2.37 -17.88 -2.65
N ALA A 100 -1.17 -17.87 -3.26
CA ALA A 100 -1.00 -18.06 -4.69
C ALA A 100 -1.50 -19.46 -5.13
N HIS A 101 -1.26 -20.48 -4.32
CA HIS A 101 -1.84 -21.82 -4.54
C HIS A 101 -3.37 -21.79 -4.44
N GLN A 102 -3.92 -21.11 -3.44
CA GLN A 102 -5.35 -21.00 -3.21
C GLN A 102 -6.09 -20.38 -4.42
N VAL A 103 -5.52 -19.35 -5.03
CA VAL A 103 -6.13 -18.67 -6.20
C VAL A 103 -5.67 -19.21 -7.54
N GLY A 104 -4.84 -20.26 -7.56
CA GLY A 104 -4.34 -20.88 -8.80
C GLY A 104 -3.31 -20.05 -9.57
N SER A 105 -2.72 -19.02 -8.96
CA SER A 105 -1.69 -18.16 -9.57
C SER A 105 -0.26 -18.60 -9.23
N PHE A 106 -0.09 -19.69 -8.49
CA PHE A 106 1.24 -20.16 -8.12
C PHE A 106 2.07 -20.55 -9.34
N THR A 107 3.30 -20.10 -9.35
CA THR A 107 4.31 -20.53 -10.33
C THR A 107 5.65 -20.78 -9.63
N LYS A 108 6.31 -21.88 -10.03
CA LYS A 108 7.65 -22.21 -9.51
C LYS A 108 8.74 -21.21 -9.92
N TYR A 109 8.44 -20.31 -10.82
CA TYR A 109 9.37 -19.26 -11.28
C TYR A 109 9.24 -17.98 -10.46
N THR A 110 8.18 -17.84 -9.66
CA THR A 110 7.97 -16.68 -8.80
C THR A 110 8.70 -16.90 -7.47
N ARG A 111 9.40 -15.87 -7.03
CA ARG A 111 10.02 -15.85 -5.70
C ARG A 111 8.97 -15.41 -4.67
N TYR A 112 8.54 -16.33 -3.81
CA TYR A 112 7.59 -16.08 -2.73
C TYR A 112 8.25 -15.75 -1.39
N VAL A 113 9.58 -15.69 -1.35
CA VAL A 113 10.32 -15.32 -0.14
C VAL A 113 10.49 -13.81 -0.14
N PRO A 114 10.27 -13.11 0.98
CA PRO A 114 10.59 -11.70 1.13
C PRO A 114 12.04 -11.40 0.73
N TYR A 115 12.27 -10.27 0.11
CA TYR A 115 13.59 -9.78 -0.25
C TYR A 115 13.64 -8.26 -0.09
N TYR A 116 14.85 -7.74 0.09
CA TYR A 116 15.02 -6.32 0.35
C TYR A 116 14.64 -5.45 -0.83
N ARG A 117 13.83 -4.44 -0.53
CA ARG A 117 13.45 -3.36 -1.43
C ARG A 117 13.93 -2.03 -0.87
N TYR A 118 14.41 -1.17 -1.75
CA TYR A 118 14.79 0.17 -1.37
C TYR A 118 13.53 1.02 -1.11
N CYS A 119 13.45 1.58 0.08
CA CYS A 119 12.38 2.45 0.56
C CYS A 119 12.96 3.79 1.04
N GLY A 120 13.88 4.39 0.26
CA GLY A 120 14.52 5.67 0.56
C GLY A 120 13.69 6.87 0.11
N GLU A 121 14.32 8.04 -0.03
CA GLU A 121 13.65 9.32 -0.33
C GLU A 121 12.86 9.34 -1.64
N ARG A 122 13.22 8.50 -2.59
CA ARG A 122 12.56 8.46 -3.90
C ARG A 122 11.71 7.20 -4.01
N PHE A 123 10.42 7.41 -4.29
CA PHE A 123 9.54 6.33 -4.68
C PHE A 123 10.10 5.61 -5.92
N SER A 124 10.32 4.32 -5.80
CA SER A 124 10.60 3.48 -6.96
C SER A 124 9.30 2.83 -7.38
N GLY A 125 8.91 2.94 -8.65
CA GLY A 125 7.66 2.37 -9.18
C GLY A 125 7.53 0.84 -9.05
N SER A 126 8.47 0.18 -8.35
CA SER A 126 8.42 -1.24 -8.01
C SER A 126 7.61 -1.56 -6.74
N LEU A 127 7.11 -0.53 -6.05
CA LEU A 127 6.26 -0.65 -4.87
C LEU A 127 4.87 -0.11 -5.15
N ILE A 128 3.86 -0.57 -4.40
CA ILE A 128 2.58 0.12 -4.31
C ILE A 128 2.84 1.43 -3.56
N GLU A 129 2.46 2.56 -4.15
CA GLU A 129 2.75 3.88 -3.58
C GLU A 129 2.21 4.01 -2.15
N GLY A 130 0.99 3.54 -1.89
CA GLY A 130 0.42 3.54 -0.55
C GLY A 130 1.22 2.72 0.46
N THR A 131 1.80 1.58 0.07
CA THR A 131 2.68 0.80 0.96
C THR A 131 4.00 1.52 1.21
N TYR A 132 4.56 2.15 0.18
CA TYR A 132 5.76 2.99 0.32
C TYR A 132 5.50 4.15 1.28
N LEU A 133 4.39 4.88 1.13
CA LEU A 133 4.02 5.98 2.01
C LEU A 133 3.83 5.52 3.46
N ALA A 134 3.19 4.37 3.68
CA ALA A 134 3.05 3.79 5.02
C ALA A 134 4.39 3.42 5.66
N MET A 135 5.37 2.95 4.87
CA MET A 135 6.71 2.65 5.36
C MET A 135 7.51 3.92 5.68
N ARG A 136 7.28 5.01 4.95
CA ARG A 136 8.08 6.25 5.05
C ARG A 136 7.54 7.23 6.07
N ASN A 137 6.22 7.34 6.18
CA ASN A 137 5.56 8.34 7.02
C ASN A 137 5.36 7.82 8.44
N THR A 138 5.17 8.74 9.37
CA THR A 138 4.65 8.42 10.69
C THR A 138 3.16 8.18 10.55
N LEU A 139 2.69 7.01 11.00
CA LEU A 139 1.27 6.70 11.08
C LEU A 139 0.70 7.36 12.33
N HIS A 140 -0.40 8.08 12.15
CA HIS A 140 -1.14 8.72 13.25
C HIS A 140 -2.38 7.89 13.57
N LEU A 141 -2.46 7.40 14.82
CA LEU A 141 -3.55 6.56 15.28
C LEU A 141 -4.45 7.33 16.24
N ASP A 142 -5.76 7.15 16.09
CA ASP A 142 -6.72 7.74 17.01
C ASP A 142 -6.51 7.19 18.43
N PRO A 143 -6.47 8.06 19.48
CA PRO A 143 -6.30 7.62 20.85
C PRO A 143 -7.38 6.64 21.33
N ASP A 144 -8.63 6.79 20.86
CA ASP A 144 -9.72 5.88 21.23
C ASP A 144 -9.49 4.50 20.61
N TYR A 145 -8.98 4.45 19.36
CA TYR A 145 -8.59 3.21 18.71
C TYR A 145 -7.44 2.51 19.47
N VAL A 146 -6.41 3.25 19.86
CA VAL A 146 -5.29 2.73 20.66
C VAL A 146 -5.78 2.18 21.99
N ALA A 147 -6.63 2.92 22.69
CA ALA A 147 -7.20 2.52 23.97
C ALA A 147 -8.11 1.28 23.87
N ALA A 148 -8.75 1.07 22.71
CA ALA A 148 -9.60 -0.10 22.46
C ALA A 148 -8.80 -1.39 22.20
N HIS A 149 -7.49 -1.28 21.90
CA HIS A 149 -6.60 -2.41 21.58
C HIS A 149 -5.37 -2.47 22.50
N PRO A 150 -5.56 -2.55 23.85
CA PRO A 150 -4.44 -2.54 24.80
C PRO A 150 -3.49 -3.73 24.61
N GLU A 151 -3.97 -4.84 24.07
CA GLU A 151 -3.19 -6.05 23.78
C GLU A 151 -2.13 -5.83 22.69
N ARG A 152 -2.31 -4.83 21.83
CA ARG A 152 -1.38 -4.50 20.73
C ARG A 152 -0.28 -3.54 21.15
N ASN A 153 -0.40 -2.91 22.32
CA ASN A 153 0.56 -1.94 22.87
C ASN A 153 0.97 -0.84 21.84
N LEU A 154 -0.02 -0.28 21.15
CA LEU A 154 0.20 0.69 20.08
C LEU A 154 0.49 2.09 20.64
N PRO A 155 1.47 2.82 20.10
CA PRO A 155 1.58 4.26 20.31
C PRO A 155 0.60 5.02 19.39
N THR A 156 0.28 6.27 19.73
CA THR A 156 -0.54 7.13 18.86
C THR A 156 0.21 7.62 17.62
N GLU A 157 1.55 7.58 17.65
CA GLU A 157 2.43 7.86 16.52
C GLU A 157 3.37 6.69 16.32
N LEU A 158 3.27 6.03 15.18
CA LEU A 158 4.05 4.85 14.85
C LEU A 158 4.82 5.03 13.56
N ARG A 159 6.11 4.70 13.57
CA ARG A 159 6.88 4.43 12.36
C ARG A 159 7.12 2.95 12.25
N LEU A 160 6.83 2.40 11.07
CA LEU A 160 6.99 0.97 10.82
C LEU A 160 8.44 0.53 10.98
N ARG A 161 8.61 -0.70 11.45
CA ARG A 161 9.89 -1.32 11.77
C ARG A 161 9.79 -2.83 11.60
N GLU A 162 10.85 -3.54 11.88
CA GLU A 162 10.84 -5.00 11.88
C GLU A 162 9.71 -5.55 12.77
N GLY A 163 8.99 -6.54 12.28
CA GLY A 163 7.84 -7.15 12.94
C GLY A 163 6.52 -6.38 12.79
N SER A 164 6.53 -5.12 12.33
CA SER A 164 5.27 -4.37 12.17
C SER A 164 4.33 -5.06 11.20
N GLN A 165 3.03 -5.14 11.58
CA GLN A 165 1.97 -5.68 10.74
C GLN A 165 0.84 -4.67 10.60
N VAL A 166 0.47 -4.35 9.37
CA VAL A 166 -0.56 -3.36 9.06
C VAL A 166 -1.51 -3.82 7.97
N VAL A 167 -2.74 -3.33 8.03
CA VAL A 167 -3.70 -3.44 6.95
C VAL A 167 -4.01 -2.03 6.45
N LEU A 168 -3.81 -1.80 5.17
CA LEU A 168 -4.05 -0.52 4.51
C LEU A 168 -5.30 -0.64 3.63
N TYR A 169 -6.24 0.26 3.81
CA TYR A 169 -7.44 0.38 2.99
C TYR A 169 -7.27 1.62 2.11
N MET A 170 -7.11 1.43 0.81
CA MET A 170 -6.65 2.50 -0.05
C MET A 170 -7.42 2.58 -1.37
N PRO A 171 -7.61 3.79 -1.92
CA PRO A 171 -8.13 3.97 -3.26
C PRO A 171 -7.07 3.60 -4.31
N SER A 172 -7.51 3.29 -5.53
CA SER A 172 -6.62 2.84 -6.62
C SER A 172 -5.56 3.87 -7.01
N ARG A 173 -5.82 5.17 -6.80
CA ARG A 173 -4.85 6.24 -7.14
C ARG A 173 -3.53 6.15 -6.38
N VAL A 174 -3.55 5.60 -5.15
CA VAL A 174 -2.31 5.38 -4.36
C VAL A 174 -1.59 4.08 -4.70
N VAL A 175 -1.99 3.42 -5.77
CA VAL A 175 -1.24 2.30 -6.37
C VAL A 175 -0.07 2.81 -7.22
N GLY A 176 -0.12 4.09 -7.61
CA GLY A 176 0.83 4.71 -8.52
C GLY A 176 0.28 4.90 -9.93
N SER A 177 0.84 5.86 -10.66
CA SER A 177 0.34 6.36 -11.96
C SER A 177 0.32 5.33 -13.10
N GLY A 178 0.78 4.11 -12.89
CA GLY A 178 0.81 3.05 -13.88
C GLY A 178 -0.20 1.92 -13.64
N GLY A 179 -0.94 1.97 -12.54
CA GLY A 179 -1.64 0.79 -12.04
C GLY A 179 -0.64 -0.34 -11.71
N VAL A 180 -1.05 -1.34 -10.96
CA VAL A 180 -0.27 -2.57 -10.89
C VAL A 180 -0.63 -3.38 -12.13
N SER A 181 0.04 -3.10 -13.23
CA SER A 181 -0.03 -4.01 -14.37
C SER A 181 0.83 -5.23 -14.03
N GLY A 182 0.25 -6.41 -14.13
CA GLY A 182 0.93 -7.68 -13.85
C GLY A 182 2.09 -8.03 -14.77
N ASP A 183 2.59 -7.05 -15.52
CA ASP A 183 3.57 -7.22 -16.59
C ASP A 183 5.01 -6.92 -16.17
N GLY A 184 5.31 -6.85 -14.89
CA GLY A 184 6.71 -6.77 -14.45
C GLY A 184 7.04 -5.84 -13.30
N GLY A 185 6.09 -5.09 -12.73
CA GLY A 185 6.34 -4.26 -11.56
C GLY A 185 6.49 -5.06 -10.27
N TYR A 186 5.84 -6.22 -10.23
CA TYR A 186 5.92 -7.19 -9.13
C TYR A 186 6.37 -8.52 -9.70
N GLU A 187 7.62 -8.85 -9.48
CA GLU A 187 8.26 -10.06 -9.99
C GLU A 187 7.37 -11.28 -9.85
N GLY A 188 7.01 -11.85 -10.98
CA GLY A 188 6.45 -13.18 -11.09
C GLY A 188 4.92 -13.29 -11.04
N GLN A 189 4.17 -12.23 -10.96
CA GLN A 189 2.72 -12.30 -11.09
C GLN A 189 2.26 -11.79 -12.46
N SER A 190 2.39 -12.65 -13.46
CA SER A 190 1.78 -12.39 -14.76
C SER A 190 0.25 -12.53 -14.64
N GLY A 191 -0.49 -11.50 -15.02
CA GLY A 191 -1.92 -11.58 -15.23
C GLY A 191 -2.83 -10.78 -14.31
N TYR A 192 -2.28 -9.97 -13.40
CA TYR A 192 -3.10 -9.07 -12.59
C TYR A 192 -2.99 -7.63 -13.06
N THR A 193 -4.10 -7.12 -13.53
CA THR A 193 -4.34 -5.68 -13.60
C THR A 193 -5.25 -5.35 -12.43
N LEU A 194 -4.78 -4.54 -11.47
CA LEU A 194 -5.71 -3.88 -10.58
C LEU A 194 -6.58 -3.01 -11.47
N ASP A 195 -7.87 -3.31 -11.51
CA ASP A 195 -8.83 -2.48 -12.23
C ASP A 195 -8.67 -1.06 -11.71
N ALA A 196 -8.28 -0.15 -12.60
CA ALA A 196 -8.27 1.26 -12.28
C ALA A 196 -9.62 1.64 -11.65
N ARG A 197 -9.58 2.44 -10.56
CA ARG A 197 -10.78 2.96 -9.88
C ARG A 197 -11.53 1.98 -8.99
N ARG A 198 -10.84 0.99 -8.45
CA ARG A 198 -11.39 0.13 -7.39
C ARG A 198 -10.52 0.21 -6.15
N PRO A 199 -11.11 0.58 -5.00
CA PRO A 199 -10.41 0.52 -3.73
C PRO A 199 -9.97 -0.92 -3.42
N PHE A 200 -8.87 -1.05 -2.68
CA PHE A 200 -8.34 -2.36 -2.32
C PHE A 200 -7.70 -2.34 -0.92
N ILE A 201 -7.45 -3.53 -0.41
CA ILE A 201 -6.93 -3.78 0.93
C ILE A 201 -5.56 -4.44 0.78
N VAL A 202 -4.53 -3.88 1.43
CA VAL A 202 -3.21 -4.52 1.51
C VAL A 202 -2.91 -4.89 2.94
N THR A 203 -2.66 -6.17 3.19
CA THR A 203 -2.07 -6.64 4.43
C THR A 203 -0.57 -6.76 4.23
N MET A 204 0.22 -6.12 5.07
CA MET A 204 1.68 -6.06 4.96
C MET A 204 2.33 -6.41 6.30
N THR A 205 3.40 -7.20 6.25
CA THR A 205 4.28 -7.50 7.38
C THR A 205 5.70 -7.10 7.05
N ILE A 206 6.32 -6.25 7.87
CA ILE A 206 7.74 -5.91 7.76
C ILE A 206 8.56 -7.05 8.36
N CYS A 207 9.30 -7.78 7.53
CA CYS A 207 10.06 -8.94 7.96
C CYS A 207 11.43 -8.54 8.50
N ASP A 208 12.07 -7.54 7.89
CA ASP A 208 13.37 -7.03 8.31
C ASP A 208 13.65 -5.65 7.73
N THR A 209 14.55 -4.90 8.37
CA THR A 209 14.98 -3.56 7.94
C THR A 209 16.47 -3.37 8.12
N VAL A 210 17.20 -3.02 7.05
CA VAL A 210 18.66 -2.89 7.09
C VAL A 210 19.14 -1.63 6.39
N LYS A 211 20.35 -1.19 6.76
CA LYS A 211 21.03 -0.07 6.10
C LYS A 211 21.67 -0.49 4.77
N ASN A 212 22.25 -1.67 4.76
CA ASN A 212 22.95 -2.23 3.59
C ASN A 212 22.69 -3.73 3.52
N PRO A 213 21.87 -4.21 2.57
CA PRO A 213 21.53 -5.61 2.46
C PRO A 213 22.74 -6.50 2.11
N LEU A 214 23.70 -5.99 1.34
CA LEU A 214 24.90 -6.77 0.98
C LEU A 214 25.78 -7.07 2.21
N GLU A 215 25.95 -6.09 3.10
CA GLU A 215 26.70 -6.30 4.35
C GLU A 215 25.94 -7.23 5.31
N HIS A 216 24.62 -7.14 5.33
CA HIS A 216 23.76 -8.00 6.14
C HIS A 216 23.83 -9.44 5.67
N GLU A 217 23.53 -9.70 4.40
CA GLU A 217 23.60 -11.03 3.79
C GLU A 217 25.00 -11.63 3.86
N GLY A 218 26.04 -10.81 3.67
CA GLY A 218 27.43 -11.25 3.82
C GLY A 218 27.75 -11.76 5.23
N ARG A 219 27.26 -11.09 6.27
CA ARG A 219 27.42 -11.55 7.66
C ARG A 219 26.67 -12.86 7.92
N GLU A 220 25.44 -12.99 7.41
CA GLU A 220 24.66 -14.22 7.54
C GLU A 220 25.34 -15.41 6.87
N VAL A 221 25.89 -15.20 5.66
CA VAL A 221 26.63 -16.23 4.94
C VAL A 221 27.92 -16.61 5.72
N ASP A 222 28.66 -15.64 6.23
CA ASP A 222 29.85 -15.91 7.04
C ASP A 222 29.53 -16.68 8.31
N GLU A 223 28.43 -16.35 8.99
CA GLU A 223 27.97 -17.04 10.19
C GLU A 223 27.50 -18.47 9.89
N PHE A 224 26.75 -18.62 8.79
CA PHE A 224 26.36 -19.95 8.31
C PHE A 224 27.58 -20.81 7.99
N CYS A 225 28.56 -20.26 7.29
CA CYS A 225 29.79 -20.99 6.96
C CYS A 225 30.59 -21.39 8.21
N LYS A 226 30.67 -20.52 9.21
CA LYS A 226 31.31 -20.84 10.49
C LYS A 226 30.64 -22.01 11.22
N THR A 227 29.32 -22.07 11.18
CA THR A 227 28.53 -23.06 11.90
C THR A 227 28.41 -24.39 11.17
N HIS A 228 28.35 -24.38 9.83
CA HIS A 228 28.03 -25.57 9.04
C HIS A 228 29.23 -26.14 8.27
N ASN A 229 30.21 -25.34 7.91
CA ASN A 229 31.36 -25.75 7.10
C ASN A 229 32.70 -25.76 7.89
N GLY A 230 32.67 -25.89 9.19
CA GLY A 230 33.87 -25.93 10.03
C GLY A 230 34.68 -24.63 10.03
N GLY A 231 34.04 -23.51 9.75
CA GLY A 231 34.66 -22.19 9.76
C GLY A 231 35.35 -21.77 8.47
N LEU A 232 35.13 -22.50 7.37
CA LEU A 232 35.64 -22.08 6.05
C LEU A 232 34.89 -20.83 5.57
N LYS A 233 35.62 -19.79 5.20
CA LYS A 233 35.04 -18.63 4.51
C LYS A 233 34.70 -19.00 3.07
N MET A 234 33.57 -18.55 2.58
CA MET A 234 33.19 -18.77 1.18
C MET A 234 34.02 -18.00 0.17
N TYR A 235 34.74 -16.96 0.62
CA TYR A 235 35.59 -16.10 -0.21
C TYR A 235 36.91 -15.81 0.52
N ASP A 236 38.00 -16.25 -0.04
CA ASP A 236 39.36 -15.71 0.17
C ASP A 236 39.71 -14.75 -0.96
#